data_96049d36767baec645ba6595d3364cb7
#
_entry.id   96049d36767baec645ba6595d3364cb7
#
_cell.length_a   1.000
_cell.length_b   1.000
_cell.length_c   1.000
_cell.angle_alpha   90.00
_cell.angle_beta   90.00
_cell.angle_gamma   90.00
#
_symmetry.space_group_name_H-M   'P 1'
#
loop_
_entity.id
_entity.type
_entity.pdbx_description
1 polymer ?
#
loop_
_entity_poly.entity_id
_entity_poly.type
_entity_poly.pdbx_seq_one_letter_code
_entity_poly.pdbx_strand_id
1 'polypeptide(L)'
;MADEIVSLTKGSRYRIESMETRERAKVTKGVFRGFATIGTDDAIVIELDDSHQEMKGKLRLIPLHVVLAVDVMEQIPGDSPKVEKQGTMYG
;
A
#
# COMPACT_ATOMS: atom_id res chain seq x y z
N MET A 1 21.78 -11.72 0.73
CA MET A 1 21.11 -11.67 0.88
C MET A 1 20.15 -11.89 0.15
N ALA A 2 19.79 -12.52 0.23
CA ALA A 2 18.88 -12.61 -0.61
C ALA A 2 18.06 -11.57 -0.52
N ASP A 3 17.76 -11.17 -1.47
CA ASP A 3 17.05 -10.10 -1.50
C ASP A 3 15.66 -10.43 -1.48
N GLU A 4 15.02 -10.31 -0.38
CA GLU A 4 13.63 -10.51 -0.32
C GLU A 4 12.93 -9.33 -0.89
N ILE A 5 11.96 -9.56 -1.74
CA ILE A 5 11.14 -8.50 -2.26
C ILE A 5 9.89 -8.46 -1.44
N VAL A 6 9.67 -7.33 -0.78
CA VAL A 6 8.44 -7.14 0.00
C VAL A 6 7.46 -6.42 -0.89
N SER A 7 6.35 -7.07 -1.18
CA SER A 7 5.33 -6.46 -2.01
C SER A 7 4.17 -6.01 -1.16
N LEU A 8 3.52 -4.95 -1.59
CA LEU A 8 2.28 -4.52 -0.94
C LEU A 8 1.18 -5.50 -1.35
N THR A 9 0.43 -5.97 -0.37
CA THR A 9 -0.64 -6.93 -0.64
C THR A 9 -1.98 -6.35 -0.23
N LYS A 10 -2.99 -6.57 -1.04
CA LYS A 10 -4.32 -6.05 -0.77
C LYS A 10 -4.83 -6.59 0.55
N GLY A 11 -5.45 -5.74 1.33
CA GLY A 11 -5.97 -6.11 2.64
C GLY A 11 -4.97 -5.92 3.77
N SER A 12 -3.70 -5.71 3.46
CA SER A 12 -2.70 -5.47 4.48
C SER A 12 -2.79 -4.03 4.97
N ARG A 13 -2.27 -3.79 6.17
CA ARG A 13 -2.31 -2.46 6.76
C ARG A 13 -0.94 -1.85 6.72
N TYR A 14 -0.90 -0.60 6.27
CA TYR A 14 0.35 0.12 6.14
C TYR A 14 0.22 1.52 6.70
N ARG A 15 1.35 2.04 7.16
CA ARG A 15 1.48 3.44 7.51
C ARG A 15 2.41 4.03 6.48
N ILE A 16 1.92 4.98 5.70
CA ILE A 16 2.68 5.53 4.60
C ILE A 16 3.00 6.98 4.91
N GLU A 17 4.27 7.31 4.83
CA GLU A 17 4.72 8.67 4.99
C GLU A 17 4.99 9.21 3.60
N SER A 18 4.36 10.31 3.25
CA SER A 18 4.53 10.91 1.94
C SER A 18 4.80 12.39 2.09
N MET A 19 5.41 12.97 1.08
CA MET A 19 5.75 14.38 1.10
C MET A 19 4.51 15.19 0.78
N GLU A 20 4.14 16.09 1.67
CA GLU A 20 3.04 16.99 1.45
C GLU A 20 3.55 18.32 0.92
N THR A 21 4.60 18.83 1.56
CA THR A 21 5.30 20.01 1.09
C THR A 21 6.79 19.74 1.30
N ARG A 22 7.64 20.69 0.92
CA ARG A 22 9.07 20.53 1.11
C ARG A 22 9.44 20.25 2.54
N GLU A 23 8.66 20.79 3.48
CA GLU A 23 9.04 20.72 4.87
C GLU A 23 8.08 19.89 5.70
N ARG A 24 7.07 19.30 5.07
CA ARG A 24 6.09 18.55 5.81
C ARG A 24 5.83 17.22 5.18
N ALA A 25 5.72 16.22 6.03
CA ALA A 25 5.31 14.89 5.61
C ALA A 25 3.88 14.65 6.05
N LYS A 26 3.17 13.87 5.29
CA LYS A 26 1.81 13.46 5.62
C LYS A 26 1.85 11.98 5.95
N VAL A 27 1.14 11.59 7.00
CA VAL A 27 1.05 10.18 7.39
C VAL A 27 -0.32 9.67 7.01
N THR A 28 -0.34 8.53 6.33
CA THR A 28 -1.57 7.86 5.93
C THR A 28 -1.56 6.47 6.51
N LYS A 29 -2.63 6.11 7.22
CA LYS A 29 -2.75 4.78 7.81
C LYS A 29 -4.01 4.14 7.29
N GLY A 30 -3.92 2.90 6.88
CA GLY A 30 -5.09 2.21 6.40
C GLY A 30 -4.76 0.92 5.70
N VAL A 31 -5.70 0.47 4.92
CA VAL A 31 -5.66 -0.83 4.25
C VAL A 31 -5.33 -0.62 2.78
N PHE A 32 -4.36 -1.36 2.30
CA PHE A 32 -3.96 -1.26 0.90
C PHE A 32 -5.04 -1.87 0.01
N ARG A 33 -5.46 -1.13 -0.99
CA ARG A 33 -6.50 -1.59 -1.91
C ARG A 33 -6.00 -1.75 -3.34
N GLY A 34 -4.73 -1.54 -3.58
CA GLY A 34 -4.15 -1.73 -4.90
C GLY A 34 -3.51 -0.46 -5.41
N PHE A 35 -3.31 -0.42 -6.71
CA PHE A 35 -2.69 0.72 -7.36
C PHE A 35 -3.69 1.38 -8.29
N ALA A 36 -3.48 2.64 -8.56
CA ALA A 36 -4.29 3.40 -9.50
C ALA A 36 -3.36 4.31 -10.28
N THR A 37 -3.91 4.97 -11.28
CA THR A 37 -3.15 5.92 -12.07
C THR A 37 -3.78 7.30 -11.91
N ILE A 38 -2.96 8.30 -11.64
CA ILE A 38 -3.39 9.68 -11.63
C ILE A 38 -2.67 10.34 -12.80
N GLY A 39 -3.40 10.60 -13.87
CA GLY A 39 -2.76 11.07 -15.10
C GLY A 39 -1.85 9.98 -15.61
N THR A 40 -0.54 10.24 -15.63
CA THR A 40 0.44 9.24 -16.04
C THR A 40 1.20 8.65 -14.88
N ASP A 41 0.87 9.03 -13.64
CA ASP A 41 1.62 8.60 -12.47
C ASP A 41 0.89 7.47 -11.77
N ASP A 42 1.64 6.48 -11.32
CA ASP A 42 1.08 5.41 -10.50
C ASP A 42 0.90 5.90 -9.09
N ALA A 43 -0.11 5.40 -8.43
CA ALA A 43 -0.44 5.78 -7.07
C ALA A 43 -0.85 4.56 -6.27
N ILE A 44 -0.57 4.63 -4.96
CA ILE A 44 -1.03 3.62 -4.00
C ILE A 44 -2.42 4.04 -3.55
N VAL A 45 -3.33 3.07 -3.48
CA VAL A 45 -4.70 3.33 -3.00
C VAL A 45 -4.83 2.79 -1.59
N ILE A 46 -5.15 3.65 -0.64
CA ILE A 46 -5.31 3.27 0.76
C ILE A 46 -6.72 3.63 1.23
N GLU A 47 -7.39 2.67 1.82
CA GLU A 47 -8.65 2.94 2.49
C GLU A 47 -8.33 3.38 3.90
N LEU A 48 -8.68 4.61 4.23
CA LEU A 48 -8.25 5.24 5.48
C LEU A 48 -8.91 4.59 6.68
N ASP A 49 -8.13 4.40 7.74
CA ASP A 49 -8.63 3.73 8.94
C ASP A 49 -9.16 4.75 9.95
N ASP A 50 -9.46 4.27 11.16
CA ASP A 50 -10.08 5.08 12.20
C ASP A 50 -9.24 6.28 12.59
N SER A 51 -7.93 6.23 12.39
CA SER A 51 -7.08 7.34 12.81
C SER A 51 -7.33 8.59 12.00
N HIS A 52 -8.02 8.47 10.87
CA HIS A 52 -8.32 9.61 10.01
C HIS A 52 -9.73 10.17 10.25
N GLN A 53 -10.42 9.68 11.25
CA GLN A 53 -11.70 10.24 11.72
C GLN A 53 -12.71 10.41 10.59
N GLU A 54 -13.00 11.65 10.20
CA GLU A 54 -14.04 11.90 9.20
C GLU A 54 -13.73 11.29 7.87
N MET A 55 -12.46 11.03 7.60
CA MET A 55 -12.07 10.44 6.35
C MET A 55 -12.04 8.92 6.40
N LYS A 56 -12.38 8.35 7.55
CA LYS A 56 -12.37 6.89 7.68
C LYS A 56 -13.18 6.25 6.57
N GLY A 57 -12.64 5.20 5.99
CA GLY A 57 -13.32 4.46 4.94
C GLY A 57 -13.19 5.06 3.56
N LYS A 58 -12.67 6.27 3.46
CA LYS A 58 -12.47 6.89 2.16
C LYS A 58 -11.16 6.41 1.56
N LEU A 59 -11.05 6.49 0.26
CA LEU A 59 -9.83 6.09 -0.42
C LEU A 59 -8.93 7.29 -0.63
N ARG A 60 -7.65 7.10 -0.34
CA ARG A 60 -6.64 8.12 -0.61
C ARG A 60 -5.67 7.56 -1.63
N LEU A 61 -5.42 8.30 -2.67
CA LEU A 61 -4.44 7.92 -3.68
C LEU A 61 -3.17 8.69 -3.42
N ILE A 62 -2.06 7.98 -3.30
CA ILE A 62 -0.77 8.58 -2.97
C ILE A 62 0.16 8.30 -4.13
N PRO A 63 0.58 9.34 -4.88
CA PRO A 63 1.51 9.11 -5.98
C PRO A 63 2.80 8.50 -5.48
N LEU A 64 3.33 7.56 -6.22
CA LEU A 64 4.53 6.84 -5.80
C LEU A 64 5.71 7.77 -5.60
N HIS A 65 5.83 8.80 -6.43
CA HIS A 65 7.02 9.64 -6.37
C HIS A 65 7.08 10.53 -5.12
N VAL A 66 5.99 10.63 -4.35
CA VAL A 66 6.04 11.39 -3.11
C VAL A 66 6.09 10.50 -1.88
N VAL A 67 6.17 9.19 -2.06
CA VAL A 67 6.24 8.27 -0.94
C VAL A 67 7.65 8.32 -0.36
N LEU A 68 7.74 8.54 0.95
CA LEU A 68 9.00 8.60 1.64
C LEU A 68 9.30 7.30 2.38
N ALA A 69 8.29 6.68 2.94
CA ALA A 69 8.47 5.44 3.68
C ALA A 69 7.15 4.69 3.74
N VAL A 70 7.23 3.38 3.83
CA VAL A 70 6.06 2.54 4.03
C VAL A 70 6.38 1.62 5.20
N ASP A 71 5.62 1.75 6.28
CA ASP A 71 5.78 0.87 7.43
C ASP A 71 4.71 -0.21 7.34
N VAL A 72 5.13 -1.45 7.47
CA VAL A 72 4.21 -2.57 7.38
C VAL A 72 3.64 -2.81 8.76
N MET A 73 2.36 -2.52 8.95
CA MET A 73 1.73 -2.69 10.25
C MET A 73 1.16 -4.08 10.39
N GLU A 74 0.55 -4.60 9.33
CA GLU A 74 0.00 -5.94 9.35
C GLU A 74 0.01 -6.45 7.92
N GLN A 75 0.82 -7.46 7.67
CA GLN A 75 0.97 -7.99 6.33
C GLN A 75 0.22 -9.29 6.22
N ILE A 76 -0.68 -9.39 5.26
CA ILE A 76 -1.33 -10.66 5.00
C ILE A 76 -0.72 -11.24 3.74
N PRO A 77 -0.77 -12.57 3.60
CA PRO A 77 -0.21 -13.21 2.42
C PRO A 77 -0.90 -12.70 1.17
N GLY A 78 -0.15 -12.55 0.11
CA GLY A 78 -0.73 -12.14 -1.15
C GLY A 78 -1.59 -13.22 -1.72
N ASP A 79 -2.36 -12.88 -2.76
CA ASP A 79 -3.18 -13.81 -3.44
C ASP A 79 -2.37 -14.74 -4.24
N SER A 80 -1.32 -14.68 -4.25
CA SER A 80 -0.44 -15.39 -5.03
C SER A 80 -0.92 -16.42 -5.85
N PRO A 81 -0.86 -16.55 -6.34
CA PRO A 81 -0.92 -17.27 -6.92
C PRO A 81 -0.31 -18.18 -7.09
N LYS A 82 -0.45 -17.92 -6.64
CA LYS A 82 0.12 -18.28 -6.48
C LYS A 82 0.39 -19.09 -6.67
N VAL A 83 0.19 -19.11 -7.00
CA VAL A 83 0.58 -19.56 -6.72
C VAL A 83 0.79 -20.21 -6.93
N GLU A 84 0.49 -20.13 -7.25
CA GLU A 84 0.68 -20.40 -7.01
C GLU A 84 0.97 -21.12 -7.12
N LYS A 85 0.78 -21.47 -7.53
CA LYS A 85 1.02 -21.80 -7.39
C LYS A 85 1.35 -22.55 -7.51
N GLN A 86 1.16 -22.76 -7.92
CA GLN A 86 1.37 -23.16 -7.79
C GLN A 86 1.44 -23.88 -7.94
N GLY A 87 1.17 -24.36 -8.37
CA GLY A 87 1.21 -24.77 -8.22
C GLY A 87 0.99 -25.48 -8.55
N THR A 88 0.80 -25.53 -8.88
CA THR A 88 0.65 -25.74 -8.78
C THR A 88 0.52 -26.32 -9.07
N MET A 89 0.30 -26.48 -9.29
CA MET A 89 0.24 -26.46 -9.18
C MET A 89 0.31 -27.02 -9.37
N TYR A 90 0.11 -27.37 -9.74
CA TYR A 90 0.22 -27.34 -9.58
C TYR A 90 0.30 -27.76 -9.56
N GLY A 91 -0.09 -28.47 -9.73
CA GLY A 91 -0.04 -28.36 -9.32
C GLY A 91 -0.01 -28.47 -9.47
#